data_e2828ac2653cb9d0653390c02d4ab94f
#
_entry.id   e2828ac2653cb9d0653390c02d4ab94f
#
_cell.length_a   1.000
_cell.length_b   1.000
_cell.length_c   1.000
_cell.angle_alpha   90.00
_cell.angle_beta   90.00
_cell.angle_gamma   90.00
#
_symmetry.space_group_name_H-M   'P 1'
#
loop_
_entity.id
_entity.type
_entity.pdbx_description
1 polymer ?
#
loop_
_entity_poly.entity_id
_entity_poly.type
_entity_poly.pdbx_seq_one_letter_code
_entity_poly.pdbx_strand_id
1 'polypeptide(L)'
;MKKQFLSLTLITALTLGTAGTTTALAAPHSFPVISEPSTDKQVIKRIDADKIYKNIEYLSQTPRVAGTDSEYKAVQFIKKQFQSYGYKADIEEFSFLSYTDPNLVELSVAGFDGEITANHLTYSVNGDLSGEVVYAGLGTKEELEQTDVAGKIALIQRGNLTFAEKVLNAAEKGATGVILFNNADGELNGTLGEDNDKFIPSVTITNKDGEALLEKLNDGVKLTASLKIEGAHSGEKTSYNVVATKKATKNNKATKSDIIYITGHHDSVAGAPGANDDASGTSVTLELARVLKNLPTDTEIRFVTFGAEENGLLGSQHYVDNLPDDDIKRTIANFNLDMVGSKDAGDLVILTNDGEMNLVTELAQASSTRLNGEPTPYGQGGRSDHVSFAEAGIPAALFIHSPSEPWYHTPDDTIDKISKEKLQDVAEIVGTAVYDQAKIEAKKPDFNHKKGKKVKVPHLFGEKEFK
;
A
#
# COMPACT_ATOMS: atom_id res chain seq x y z
N MET A 1 44.42 5.38 -45.82
CA MET A 1 44.29 4.78 -47.15
C MET A 1 43.05 3.90 -47.15
N LYS A 2 42.04 4.34 -47.93
CA LYS A 2 41.19 3.55 -48.85
C LYS A 2 40.54 2.27 -48.30
N LYS A 3 39.26 1.92 -48.47
CA LYS A 3 38.17 2.37 -49.37
C LYS A 3 36.84 1.86 -48.84
N GLN A 4 35.75 2.59 -49.14
CA GLN A 4 34.34 2.20 -49.10
C GLN A 4 34.06 0.98 -49.98
N PHE A 5 33.05 0.19 -49.61
CA PHE A 5 32.15 -0.42 -50.63
C PHE A 5 30.72 -0.48 -50.08
N LEU A 6 29.85 0.19 -50.82
CA LEU A 6 28.38 0.10 -50.78
C LEU A 6 27.97 -1.22 -51.44
N SER A 7 26.99 -1.91 -50.93
CA SER A 7 26.22 -2.88 -51.73
C SER A 7 24.74 -2.77 -51.38
N LEU A 8 24.01 -2.34 -52.36
CA LEU A 8 22.56 -2.25 -52.43
C LEU A 8 22.04 -3.60 -52.93
N THR A 9 21.13 -4.25 -52.23
CA THR A 9 20.40 -5.38 -52.80
C THR A 9 18.90 -5.18 -52.56
N LEU A 10 18.22 -5.00 -53.66
CA LEU A 10 16.77 -4.93 -53.84
C LEU A 10 16.21 -6.36 -53.85
N ILE A 11 15.23 -6.67 -53.02
CA ILE A 11 14.41 -7.87 -53.19
C ILE A 11 12.92 -7.51 -53.01
N THR A 12 12.22 -7.91 -54.03
CA THR A 12 10.81 -7.74 -54.39
C THR A 12 9.82 -8.35 -53.41
N ALA A 13 8.67 -7.70 -53.33
CA ALA A 13 7.47 -8.09 -52.62
C ALA A 13 6.88 -9.43 -53.06
N LEU A 14 6.39 -10.18 -52.09
CA LEU A 14 5.33 -11.18 -52.30
C LEU A 14 4.25 -10.97 -51.24
N THR A 15 3.07 -10.54 -51.69
CA THR A 15 1.85 -10.37 -50.89
C THR A 15 1.19 -11.71 -50.65
N LEU A 16 1.01 -12.08 -49.38
CA LEU A 16 -0.03 -13.05 -48.97
C LEU A 16 -0.88 -12.39 -47.87
N GLY A 17 -2.13 -12.17 -48.21
CA GLY A 17 -3.12 -11.60 -47.30
C GLY A 17 -3.53 -12.61 -46.22
N THR A 18 -3.44 -12.16 -44.99
CA THR A 18 -4.21 -12.72 -43.89
C THR A 18 -4.98 -11.60 -43.23
N ALA A 19 -6.29 -11.75 -43.16
CA ALA A 19 -7.17 -10.83 -42.46
C ALA A 19 -6.83 -10.82 -40.96
N GLY A 20 -6.03 -9.84 -40.55
CA GLY A 20 -5.80 -9.52 -39.15
C GLY A 20 -6.80 -8.45 -38.73
N THR A 21 -7.60 -8.76 -37.75
CA THR A 21 -8.44 -7.79 -37.02
C THR A 21 -7.55 -6.69 -36.47
N THR A 22 -7.60 -5.52 -37.07
CA THR A 22 -6.99 -4.31 -36.52
C THR A 22 -7.82 -3.90 -35.32
N THR A 23 -7.32 -4.13 -34.10
CA THR A 23 -7.75 -3.38 -32.94
C THR A 23 -7.42 -1.92 -33.22
N ALA A 24 -8.44 -1.12 -33.40
CA ALA A 24 -8.31 0.31 -33.52
C ALA A 24 -7.71 0.81 -32.19
N LEU A 25 -6.46 1.27 -32.22
CA LEU A 25 -5.91 2.14 -31.20
C LEU A 25 -6.85 3.35 -31.12
N ALA A 26 -7.49 3.54 -29.98
CA ALA A 26 -8.29 4.72 -29.71
C ALA A 26 -7.41 5.96 -29.98
N ALA A 27 -7.92 6.88 -30.78
CA ALA A 27 -7.24 8.14 -31.01
C ALA A 27 -6.99 8.83 -29.66
N PRO A 28 -5.83 9.47 -29.45
CA PRO A 28 -5.56 10.19 -28.23
C PRO A 28 -6.66 11.23 -28.04
N HIS A 29 -7.36 11.16 -26.93
CA HIS A 29 -8.32 12.19 -26.55
C HIS A 29 -7.57 13.52 -26.48
N SER A 30 -7.96 14.49 -27.28
CA SER A 30 -7.44 15.85 -27.23
C SER A 30 -7.91 16.46 -25.91
N PHE A 31 -7.03 16.49 -24.92
CA PHE A 31 -7.31 17.15 -23.65
C PHE A 31 -7.53 18.66 -23.91
N PRO A 32 -8.58 19.26 -23.37
CA PRO A 32 -8.71 20.71 -23.42
C PRO A 32 -7.56 21.31 -22.60
N VAL A 33 -6.77 22.17 -23.20
CA VAL A 33 -5.81 23.02 -22.51
C VAL A 33 -6.60 23.99 -21.62
N ILE A 34 -6.69 23.69 -20.32
CA ILE A 34 -7.67 24.30 -19.41
C ILE A 34 -7.04 25.44 -18.59
N SER A 35 -5.69 25.58 -18.50
CA SER A 35 -5.13 26.63 -17.66
C SER A 35 -4.33 27.67 -18.41
N GLU A 36 -4.43 28.91 -17.90
CA GLU A 36 -3.49 29.96 -18.30
C GLU A 36 -2.13 29.71 -17.62
N PRO A 37 -0.99 29.93 -18.31
CA PRO A 37 0.36 29.77 -17.73
C PRO A 37 0.59 30.58 -16.44
N SER A 38 -0.24 31.59 -16.20
CA SER A 38 -0.21 32.41 -14.98
C SER A 38 -0.70 31.67 -13.73
N THR A 39 -1.57 30.67 -13.87
CA THR A 39 -2.14 29.91 -12.74
C THR A 39 -1.13 28.95 -12.16
N ASP A 40 -0.45 28.17 -12.99
CA ASP A 40 0.59 27.22 -12.57
C ASP A 40 1.71 27.96 -11.82
N LYS A 41 2.15 29.13 -12.33
CA LYS A 41 3.14 30.00 -11.66
C LYS A 41 2.74 30.44 -10.25
N GLN A 42 1.44 30.53 -9.94
CA GLN A 42 1.00 30.91 -8.59
C GLN A 42 1.27 29.79 -7.57
N VAL A 43 1.24 28.54 -8.00
CA VAL A 43 1.55 27.36 -7.17
C VAL A 43 3.05 27.13 -7.13
N ILE A 44 3.68 26.93 -8.30
CA ILE A 44 5.10 26.53 -8.45
C ILE A 44 6.04 27.44 -7.65
N LYS A 45 5.92 28.76 -7.80
CA LYS A 45 6.81 29.71 -7.10
C LYS A 45 6.71 29.67 -5.57
N ARG A 46 5.74 28.99 -5.01
CA ARG A 46 5.54 28.87 -3.56
C ARG A 46 6.01 27.53 -3.02
N ILE A 47 6.15 26.50 -3.86
CA ILE A 47 6.65 25.19 -3.47
C ILE A 47 8.13 25.32 -3.10
N ASP A 48 8.51 24.65 -2.02
CA ASP A 48 9.84 24.73 -1.41
C ASP A 48 10.28 23.32 -1.00
N ALA A 49 11.02 22.65 -1.87
CA ALA A 49 11.52 21.30 -1.63
C ALA A 49 12.40 21.18 -0.39
N ASP A 50 13.06 22.27 0.03
CA ASP A 50 13.84 22.28 1.28
C ASP A 50 12.93 22.16 2.51
N LYS A 51 11.71 22.72 2.45
CA LYS A 51 10.72 22.53 3.54
C LYS A 51 10.17 21.11 3.56
N ILE A 52 9.87 20.54 2.39
CA ILE A 52 9.44 19.16 2.29
C ILE A 52 10.52 18.25 2.90
N TYR A 53 11.76 18.41 2.45
CA TYR A 53 12.91 17.63 2.94
C TYR A 53 13.11 17.73 4.46
N LYS A 54 12.97 18.94 5.05
CA LYS A 54 13.08 19.13 6.50
C LYS A 54 11.96 18.44 7.28
N ASN A 55 10.76 18.37 6.72
CA ASN A 55 9.67 17.63 7.34
C ASN A 55 9.97 16.11 7.32
N ILE A 56 10.47 15.59 6.20
CA ILE A 56 10.92 14.19 6.08
C ILE A 56 12.05 13.92 7.08
N GLU A 57 13.06 14.78 7.15
CA GLU A 57 14.19 14.65 8.10
C GLU A 57 13.71 14.55 9.55
N TYR A 58 12.67 15.30 9.92
CA TYR A 58 12.08 15.20 11.25
C TYR A 58 11.30 13.90 11.44
N LEU A 59 10.42 13.55 10.49
CA LEU A 59 9.55 12.39 10.60
C LEU A 59 10.31 11.07 10.56
N SER A 60 11.40 10.99 9.80
CA SER A 60 12.21 9.78 9.64
C SER A 60 13.33 9.60 10.67
N GLN A 61 13.31 10.34 11.79
CA GLN A 61 14.31 10.15 12.87
C GLN A 61 14.12 8.82 13.59
N THR A 62 12.92 8.31 13.66
CA THR A 62 12.56 7.04 14.28
C THR A 62 11.39 6.41 13.53
N PRO A 63 11.28 5.07 13.51
CA PRO A 63 10.08 4.40 13.00
C PRO A 63 8.81 4.92 13.68
N ARG A 64 7.77 5.12 12.89
CA ARG A 64 6.48 5.70 13.32
C ARG A 64 5.39 4.63 13.38
N VAL A 65 5.71 3.50 13.99
CA VAL A 65 4.83 2.33 14.03
C VAL A 65 3.47 2.68 14.65
N ALA A 66 2.40 2.32 13.96
CA ALA A 66 1.04 2.60 14.39
C ALA A 66 0.75 2.10 15.81
N GLY A 67 0.07 2.92 16.61
CA GLY A 67 -0.25 2.62 18.01
C GLY A 67 0.92 2.79 18.98
N THR A 68 1.98 3.50 18.59
CA THR A 68 3.13 3.79 19.45
C THR A 68 3.27 5.28 19.78
N ASP A 69 4.05 5.58 20.83
CA ASP A 69 4.40 6.96 21.18
C ASP A 69 5.16 7.68 20.06
N SER A 70 5.87 6.96 19.20
CA SER A 70 6.60 7.58 18.09
C SER A 70 5.66 8.02 16.97
N GLU A 71 4.64 7.23 16.64
CA GLU A 71 3.55 7.68 15.77
C GLU A 71 2.86 8.90 16.34
N TYR A 72 2.47 8.88 17.63
CA TYR A 72 1.80 10.02 18.25
C TYR A 72 2.64 11.30 18.23
N LYS A 73 3.97 11.19 18.33
CA LYS A 73 4.87 12.35 18.15
C LYS A 73 4.82 12.89 16.73
N ALA A 74 4.78 12.02 15.72
CA ALA A 74 4.59 12.43 14.32
C ALA A 74 3.24 13.11 14.11
N VAL A 75 2.16 12.55 14.65
CA VAL A 75 0.80 13.13 14.65
C VAL A 75 0.80 14.55 15.23
N GLN A 76 1.45 14.75 16.39
CA GLN A 76 1.56 16.06 17.02
C GLN A 76 2.40 17.05 16.20
N PHE A 77 3.46 16.57 15.54
CA PHE A 77 4.26 17.40 14.63
C PHE A 77 3.43 17.84 13.44
N ILE A 78 2.76 16.92 12.75
CA ILE A 78 1.90 17.18 11.57
C ILE A 78 0.81 18.20 11.93
N LYS A 79 0.12 17.96 13.05
CA LYS A 79 -0.89 18.92 13.56
C LYS A 79 -0.32 20.32 13.76
N LYS A 80 0.87 20.42 14.38
CA LYS A 80 1.54 21.71 14.58
C LYS A 80 1.93 22.38 13.26
N GLN A 81 2.36 21.62 12.25
CA GLN A 81 2.64 22.15 10.92
C GLN A 81 1.38 22.76 10.30
N PHE A 82 0.26 22.01 10.25
CA PHE A 82 -1.01 22.56 9.76
C PHE A 82 -1.44 23.82 10.52
N GLN A 83 -1.31 23.82 11.85
CA GLN A 83 -1.63 24.99 12.68
C GLN A 83 -0.73 26.18 12.37
N SER A 84 0.58 25.95 12.12
CA SER A 84 1.52 26.99 11.75
C SER A 84 1.18 27.67 10.40
N TYR A 85 0.52 26.90 9.51
CA TYR A 85 -0.01 27.41 8.24
C TYR A 85 -1.38 28.11 8.39
N GLY A 86 -1.92 28.15 9.60
CA GLY A 86 -3.19 28.81 9.92
C GLY A 86 -4.42 27.93 9.69
N TYR A 87 -4.27 26.60 9.69
CA TYR A 87 -5.41 25.70 9.70
C TYR A 87 -5.87 25.38 11.12
N LYS A 88 -7.18 25.10 11.26
CA LYS A 88 -7.64 24.25 12.35
C LYS A 88 -7.29 22.81 11.92
N ALA A 89 -6.46 22.15 12.71
CA ALA A 89 -6.13 20.75 12.50
C ALA A 89 -6.74 19.89 13.60
N ASP A 90 -7.53 18.93 13.20
CA ASP A 90 -8.19 17.98 14.08
C ASP A 90 -7.45 16.64 14.05
N ILE A 91 -7.37 15.96 15.18
CA ILE A 91 -6.91 14.56 15.28
C ILE A 91 -8.17 13.71 15.43
N GLU A 92 -8.29 12.74 14.57
CA GLU A 92 -9.30 11.68 14.66
C GLU A 92 -8.62 10.43 15.21
N GLU A 93 -9.12 9.95 16.34
CA GLU A 93 -8.60 8.78 17.03
C GLU A 93 -9.45 7.56 16.67
N PHE A 94 -8.80 6.41 16.45
CA PHE A 94 -9.48 5.14 16.20
C PHE A 94 -8.71 3.98 16.82
N SER A 95 -9.45 2.94 17.21
CA SER A 95 -8.87 1.69 17.69
C SER A 95 -8.74 0.67 16.57
N PHE A 96 -7.68 -0.12 16.64
CA PHE A 96 -7.46 -1.24 15.74
C PHE A 96 -6.82 -2.42 16.45
N LEU A 97 -7.06 -3.63 15.95
CA LEU A 97 -6.40 -4.82 16.44
C LEU A 97 -4.99 -4.89 15.84
N SER A 98 -3.99 -4.96 16.69
CA SER A 98 -2.59 -5.08 16.31
C SER A 98 -2.02 -6.41 16.81
N TYR A 99 -1.17 -7.01 16.00
CA TYR A 99 -0.38 -8.16 16.40
C TYR A 99 1.06 -7.72 16.74
N THR A 100 1.59 -8.31 17.80
CA THR A 100 3.00 -8.19 18.17
C THR A 100 3.67 -9.53 17.92
N ASP A 101 4.74 -9.51 17.16
CA ASP A 101 5.51 -10.70 16.81
C ASP A 101 6.09 -11.36 18.07
N PRO A 102 6.24 -12.70 18.08
CA PRO A 102 6.88 -13.41 19.17
C PRO A 102 8.34 -12.99 19.31
N ASN A 103 8.82 -12.96 20.53
CA ASN A 103 10.23 -12.74 20.84
C ASN A 103 11.05 -14.04 20.94
N LEU A 104 10.37 -15.18 20.89
CA LEU A 104 10.97 -16.51 20.86
C LEU A 104 10.16 -17.44 19.96
N VAL A 105 10.85 -18.07 19.02
CA VAL A 105 10.31 -19.18 18.20
C VAL A 105 11.37 -20.28 18.19
N GLU A 106 11.06 -21.43 18.78
CA GLU A 106 11.94 -22.60 18.80
C GLU A 106 11.20 -23.81 18.26
N LEU A 107 11.82 -24.52 17.35
CA LEU A 107 11.35 -25.82 16.84
C LEU A 107 12.50 -26.83 16.89
N SER A 108 12.26 -27.96 17.54
CA SER A 108 13.16 -29.09 17.47
C SER A 108 12.40 -30.37 17.15
N VAL A 109 12.99 -31.27 16.40
CA VAL A 109 12.33 -32.51 15.97
C VAL A 109 13.20 -33.70 16.32
N ALA A 110 12.79 -34.46 17.33
CA ALA A 110 13.44 -35.72 17.69
C ALA A 110 13.16 -36.79 16.64
N GLY A 111 14.20 -37.55 16.26
CA GLY A 111 14.18 -38.50 15.15
C GLY A 111 14.65 -37.89 13.82
N PHE A 112 15.03 -36.62 13.83
CA PHE A 112 15.64 -35.89 12.72
C PHE A 112 17.00 -35.35 13.12
N ASP A 113 18.05 -35.61 12.34
CA ASP A 113 19.42 -35.24 12.66
C ASP A 113 19.81 -33.85 12.12
N GLY A 114 18.88 -33.12 11.52
CA GLY A 114 19.08 -31.77 10.98
C GLY A 114 18.67 -30.67 11.97
N GLU A 115 19.26 -29.50 11.80
CA GLU A 115 18.80 -28.27 12.44
C GLU A 115 17.72 -27.62 11.56
N ILE A 116 16.58 -27.25 12.14
CA ILE A 116 15.46 -26.64 11.44
C ILE A 116 15.29 -25.22 11.96
N THR A 117 15.36 -24.26 11.07
CA THR A 117 14.97 -22.87 11.39
C THR A 117 13.49 -22.69 11.10
N ALA A 118 12.75 -22.29 12.13
CA ALA A 118 11.32 -22.00 12.00
C ALA A 118 11.06 -20.51 12.06
N ASN A 119 10.19 -20.02 11.19
CA ASN A 119 9.66 -18.66 11.22
C ASN A 119 8.27 -18.67 11.84
N HIS A 120 7.86 -17.59 12.49
CA HIS A 120 6.47 -17.43 12.94
C HIS A 120 5.54 -17.06 11.78
N LEU A 121 4.25 -17.24 12.01
CA LEU A 121 3.18 -16.67 11.20
C LEU A 121 2.57 -15.49 11.96
N THR A 122 2.39 -14.35 11.31
CA THR A 122 1.64 -13.25 11.89
C THR A 122 0.24 -13.73 12.30
N TYR A 123 -0.20 -13.39 13.48
CA TYR A 123 -1.40 -13.89 14.17
C TYR A 123 -1.32 -15.35 14.67
N SER A 124 -0.16 -16.02 14.60
CA SER A 124 0.02 -17.28 15.33
C SER A 124 0.03 -17.02 16.84
N VAL A 125 -0.48 -17.98 17.60
CA VAL A 125 -0.60 -17.84 19.05
C VAL A 125 0.59 -18.44 19.78
N ASN A 126 0.80 -18.00 21.03
CA ASN A 126 1.81 -18.60 21.91
C ASN A 126 1.51 -20.07 22.20
N GLY A 127 2.56 -20.86 22.43
CA GLY A 127 2.46 -22.25 22.86
C GLY A 127 3.80 -22.81 23.26
N ASP A 128 3.73 -23.78 24.18
CA ASP A 128 4.85 -24.62 24.57
C ASP A 128 4.32 -26.07 24.58
N LEU A 129 4.59 -26.78 23.50
CA LEU A 129 3.97 -28.07 23.23
C LEU A 129 4.96 -29.04 22.60
N SER A 130 4.69 -30.33 22.81
CA SER A 130 5.43 -31.40 22.17
C SER A 130 4.44 -32.50 21.72
N GLY A 131 4.65 -33.03 20.53
CA GLY A 131 3.76 -34.05 19.97
C GLY A 131 4.35 -34.83 18.80
N GLU A 132 3.78 -35.97 18.51
CA GLU A 132 4.09 -36.74 17.30
C GLU A 132 3.80 -35.91 16.06
N VAL A 133 4.70 -35.89 15.09
CA VAL A 133 4.52 -35.22 13.80
C VAL A 133 3.83 -36.14 12.83
N VAL A 134 2.75 -35.69 12.20
CA VAL A 134 2.05 -36.44 11.16
C VAL A 134 1.85 -35.57 9.92
N TYR A 135 2.08 -36.17 8.74
CA TYR A 135 1.86 -35.45 7.50
C TYR A 135 0.37 -35.40 7.16
N ALA A 136 -0.13 -34.20 6.92
CA ALA A 136 -1.55 -33.95 6.66
C ALA A 136 -1.79 -33.29 5.28
N GLY A 137 -0.95 -33.64 4.29
CA GLY A 137 -1.12 -33.16 2.91
C GLY A 137 -1.07 -31.66 2.78
N LEU A 138 -2.05 -31.10 2.07
CA LEU A 138 -2.27 -29.67 1.92
C LEU A 138 -3.16 -29.07 3.03
N GLY A 139 -3.58 -29.89 4.02
CA GLY A 139 -4.45 -29.46 5.11
C GLY A 139 -5.90 -29.21 4.70
N THR A 140 -6.37 -29.85 3.63
CA THR A 140 -7.79 -29.83 3.26
C THR A 140 -8.61 -30.62 4.26
N LYS A 141 -9.91 -30.36 4.33
CA LYS A 141 -10.80 -31.12 5.25
C LYS A 141 -10.81 -32.59 4.95
N GLU A 142 -10.77 -32.96 3.66
CA GLU A 142 -10.76 -34.32 3.17
C GLU A 142 -9.49 -35.07 3.57
N GLU A 143 -8.31 -34.42 3.49
CA GLU A 143 -7.02 -35.02 3.90
C GLU A 143 -6.97 -35.21 5.41
N LEU A 144 -7.42 -34.19 6.16
CA LEU A 144 -7.48 -34.24 7.62
C LEU A 144 -8.53 -35.23 8.18
N GLU A 145 -9.56 -35.60 7.41
CA GLU A 145 -10.47 -36.67 7.76
C GLU A 145 -9.82 -38.08 7.66
N GLN A 146 -8.79 -38.17 6.83
CA GLN A 146 -8.05 -39.43 6.62
C GLN A 146 -6.79 -39.52 7.48
N THR A 147 -6.43 -38.45 8.18
CA THR A 147 -5.20 -38.36 8.97
C THR A 147 -5.55 -38.17 10.44
N ASP A 148 -5.04 -39.03 11.31
CA ASP A 148 -5.20 -38.90 12.77
C ASP A 148 -4.22 -37.83 13.30
N VAL A 149 -4.68 -36.57 13.36
CA VAL A 149 -3.94 -35.42 13.88
C VAL A 149 -4.28 -35.06 15.34
N ALA A 150 -5.26 -35.75 15.94
CA ALA A 150 -5.73 -35.43 17.28
C ALA A 150 -4.63 -35.61 18.33
N GLY A 151 -4.33 -34.52 19.07
CA GLY A 151 -3.24 -34.47 20.05
C GLY A 151 -1.85 -34.47 19.45
N LYS A 152 -1.69 -34.26 18.14
CA LYS A 152 -0.44 -34.31 17.40
C LYS A 152 -0.12 -32.97 16.74
N ILE A 153 1.07 -32.84 16.16
CA ILE A 153 1.52 -31.70 15.37
C ILE A 153 1.36 -32.05 13.87
N ALA A 154 0.56 -31.28 13.17
CA ALA A 154 0.31 -31.49 11.76
C ALA A 154 1.44 -30.84 10.92
N LEU A 155 2.11 -31.63 10.07
CA LEU A 155 3.01 -31.15 9.02
C LEU A 155 2.20 -30.97 7.75
N ILE A 156 2.11 -29.74 7.24
CA ILE A 156 1.23 -29.39 6.12
C ILE A 156 2.04 -28.62 5.06
N GLN A 157 1.86 -28.98 3.80
CA GLN A 157 2.49 -28.31 2.68
C GLN A 157 1.72 -27.03 2.28
N ARG A 158 2.42 -25.98 1.89
CA ARG A 158 1.85 -24.78 1.26
C ARG A 158 1.15 -25.15 -0.06
N GLY A 159 0.02 -24.50 -0.35
CA GLY A 159 -0.72 -24.59 -1.61
C GLY A 159 -2.24 -24.71 -1.39
N ASN A 160 -3.01 -24.32 -2.37
CA ASN A 160 -4.48 -24.38 -2.52
C ASN A 160 -5.31 -23.62 -1.48
N LEU A 161 -4.96 -23.66 -0.21
CA LEU A 161 -5.67 -23.01 0.89
C LEU A 161 -4.81 -21.91 1.50
N THR A 162 -5.43 -20.91 2.12
CA THR A 162 -4.75 -19.93 2.97
C THR A 162 -4.14 -20.61 4.20
N PHE A 163 -3.16 -20.01 4.82
CA PHE A 163 -2.56 -20.55 6.05
C PHE A 163 -3.59 -20.62 7.19
N ALA A 164 -4.46 -19.61 7.29
CA ALA A 164 -5.55 -19.61 8.24
C ALA A 164 -6.47 -20.84 8.09
N GLU A 165 -6.91 -21.12 6.87
CA GLU A 165 -7.76 -22.30 6.60
C GLU A 165 -7.06 -23.61 6.97
N LYS A 166 -5.76 -23.76 6.66
CA LYS A 166 -4.97 -24.95 7.02
C LYS A 166 -4.89 -25.12 8.54
N VAL A 167 -4.59 -24.03 9.27
CA VAL A 167 -4.48 -24.06 10.73
C VAL A 167 -5.83 -24.33 11.38
N LEU A 168 -6.91 -23.68 10.92
CA LEU A 168 -8.27 -23.89 11.44
C LEU A 168 -8.75 -25.33 11.16
N ASN A 169 -8.51 -25.86 9.98
CA ASN A 169 -8.89 -27.23 9.65
C ASN A 169 -8.15 -28.25 10.53
N ALA A 170 -6.84 -28.04 10.79
CA ALA A 170 -6.06 -28.89 11.69
C ALA A 170 -6.55 -28.78 13.14
N ALA A 171 -6.82 -27.55 13.62
CA ALA A 171 -7.36 -27.30 14.96
C ALA A 171 -8.73 -27.95 15.15
N GLU A 172 -9.62 -27.87 14.15
CA GLU A 172 -10.95 -28.52 14.18
C GLU A 172 -10.85 -30.04 14.35
N LYS A 173 -9.78 -30.65 13.80
CA LYS A 173 -9.50 -32.09 13.94
C LYS A 173 -8.68 -32.44 15.18
N GLY A 174 -8.41 -31.44 16.06
CA GLY A 174 -7.76 -31.65 17.34
C GLY A 174 -6.23 -31.68 17.29
N ALA A 175 -5.60 -31.19 16.24
CA ALA A 175 -4.17 -30.96 16.24
C ALA A 175 -3.79 -29.96 17.35
N THR A 176 -2.61 -30.13 17.96
CA THR A 176 -2.10 -29.24 19.01
C THR A 176 -1.19 -28.15 18.48
N GLY A 177 -0.64 -28.32 17.27
CA GLY A 177 0.20 -27.35 16.58
C GLY A 177 0.31 -27.67 15.09
N VAL A 178 0.80 -26.72 14.31
CA VAL A 178 0.99 -26.86 12.87
C VAL A 178 2.41 -26.42 12.47
N ILE A 179 3.04 -27.23 11.64
CA ILE A 179 4.28 -26.89 10.94
C ILE A 179 3.91 -26.81 9.45
N LEU A 180 3.96 -25.59 8.90
CA LEU A 180 3.75 -25.37 7.46
C LEU A 180 5.10 -25.38 6.75
N PHE A 181 5.23 -26.10 5.65
CA PHE A 181 6.46 -26.02 4.86
C PHE A 181 6.19 -25.50 3.45
N ASN A 182 7.20 -24.81 2.91
CA ASN A 182 7.10 -24.19 1.61
C ASN A 182 6.97 -25.23 0.49
N ASN A 183 6.42 -24.83 -0.65
CA ASN A 183 6.34 -25.62 -1.88
C ASN A 183 7.32 -25.12 -2.96
N ALA A 184 8.20 -24.20 -2.60
CA ALA A 184 9.26 -23.63 -3.43
C ALA A 184 10.52 -23.41 -2.57
N ASP A 185 11.67 -23.23 -3.21
CA ASP A 185 12.91 -22.93 -2.51
C ASP A 185 12.83 -21.61 -1.73
N GLY A 186 13.52 -21.58 -0.58
CA GLY A 186 13.63 -20.41 0.29
C GLY A 186 12.75 -20.50 1.54
N GLU A 187 12.85 -19.45 2.34
CA GLU A 187 12.06 -19.27 3.56
C GLU A 187 10.57 -19.11 3.23
N LEU A 188 9.72 -19.43 4.21
CA LEU A 188 8.30 -19.20 4.14
C LEU A 188 7.91 -18.22 5.23
N ASN A 189 7.56 -17.01 4.83
CA ASN A 189 6.92 -16.02 5.68
C ASN A 189 5.43 -15.97 5.35
N GLY A 190 4.59 -15.57 6.30
CA GLY A 190 3.16 -15.49 6.03
C GLY A 190 2.35 -15.02 7.22
N THR A 191 1.07 -14.88 6.99
CA THR A 191 0.09 -14.42 7.97
C THR A 191 -1.11 -15.35 8.01
N LEU A 192 -1.75 -15.43 9.18
CA LEU A 192 -3.08 -16.03 9.34
C LEU A 192 -4.21 -15.02 9.05
N GLY A 193 -3.85 -13.77 8.68
CA GLY A 193 -4.77 -12.74 8.20
C GLY A 193 -5.39 -11.89 9.29
N GLU A 194 -5.88 -12.49 10.36
CA GLU A 194 -6.57 -11.81 11.47
C GLU A 194 -6.43 -12.61 12.77
N ASP A 195 -6.77 -11.99 13.89
CA ASP A 195 -6.84 -12.69 15.17
C ASP A 195 -8.00 -13.66 15.23
N ASN A 196 -7.76 -14.87 15.78
CA ASN A 196 -8.80 -15.88 15.91
C ASN A 196 -8.50 -16.78 17.11
N ASP A 197 -9.48 -16.90 18.02
CA ASP A 197 -9.40 -17.71 19.24
C ASP A 197 -9.31 -19.23 19.01
N LYS A 198 -9.52 -19.67 17.77
CA LYS A 198 -9.38 -21.09 17.35
C LYS A 198 -8.01 -21.41 16.76
N PHE A 199 -7.16 -20.43 16.57
CA PHE A 199 -5.80 -20.70 16.11
C PHE A 199 -5.01 -21.47 17.18
N ILE A 200 -4.17 -22.35 16.68
CA ILE A 200 -3.20 -23.13 17.47
C ILE A 200 -1.78 -22.71 17.09
N PRO A 201 -0.78 -22.94 17.96
CA PRO A 201 0.61 -22.57 17.68
C PRO A 201 1.07 -23.10 16.32
N SER A 202 1.56 -22.20 15.47
CA SER A 202 1.88 -22.49 14.09
C SER A 202 3.15 -21.81 13.65
N VAL A 203 4.01 -22.54 12.96
CA VAL A 203 5.27 -22.05 12.40
C VAL A 203 5.44 -22.49 10.97
N THR A 204 6.35 -21.83 10.28
CA THR A 204 6.73 -22.18 8.91
C THR A 204 8.17 -22.64 8.86
N ILE A 205 8.50 -23.52 7.92
CA ILE A 205 9.84 -23.98 7.61
C ILE A 205 10.08 -23.98 6.10
N THR A 206 11.33 -24.14 5.69
CA THR A 206 11.69 -24.21 4.27
C THR A 206 11.10 -25.45 3.58
N ASN A 207 11.01 -25.42 2.25
CA ASN A 207 10.68 -26.61 1.46
C ASN A 207 11.64 -27.78 1.74
N LYS A 208 12.96 -27.49 1.74
CA LYS A 208 13.99 -28.47 1.99
C LYS A 208 13.80 -29.21 3.32
N ASP A 209 13.53 -28.47 4.40
CA ASP A 209 13.33 -29.07 5.72
C ASP A 209 12.03 -29.87 5.79
N GLY A 210 10.95 -29.34 5.19
CA GLY A 210 9.67 -30.02 5.11
C GLY A 210 9.74 -31.35 4.36
N GLU A 211 10.37 -31.37 3.19
CA GLU A 211 10.56 -32.58 2.41
C GLU A 211 11.46 -33.61 3.15
N ALA A 212 12.49 -33.14 3.86
CA ALA A 212 13.37 -34.02 4.66
C ALA A 212 12.60 -34.66 5.84
N LEU A 213 11.70 -33.92 6.50
CA LEU A 213 10.81 -34.50 7.52
C LEU A 213 9.84 -35.51 6.90
N LEU A 214 9.26 -35.16 5.75
CA LEU A 214 8.35 -36.04 5.03
C LEU A 214 9.01 -37.37 4.60
N GLU A 215 10.25 -37.30 4.12
CA GLU A 215 11.03 -38.51 3.77
C GLU A 215 11.19 -39.43 4.99
N LYS A 216 11.57 -38.90 6.17
CA LYS A 216 11.67 -39.64 7.41
C LYS A 216 10.35 -40.30 7.81
N LEU A 217 9.24 -39.54 7.70
CA LEU A 217 7.90 -40.10 7.99
C LEU A 217 7.54 -41.22 7.03
N ASN A 218 7.87 -41.10 5.75
CA ASN A 218 7.63 -42.16 4.73
C ASN A 218 8.50 -43.41 4.96
N ASP A 219 9.70 -43.24 5.52
CA ASP A 219 10.58 -44.35 5.95
C ASP A 219 10.09 -45.02 7.24
N GLY A 220 8.99 -44.55 7.82
CA GLY A 220 8.39 -45.09 9.03
C GLY A 220 9.06 -44.66 10.33
N VAL A 221 9.90 -43.61 10.27
CA VAL A 221 10.51 -43.00 11.45
C VAL A 221 9.45 -42.18 12.19
N LYS A 222 9.33 -42.43 13.49
CA LYS A 222 8.48 -41.62 14.35
C LYS A 222 9.22 -40.33 14.69
N LEU A 223 8.66 -39.21 14.27
CA LEU A 223 9.15 -37.87 14.60
C LEU A 223 8.33 -37.26 15.74
N THR A 224 8.99 -36.62 16.68
CA THR A 224 8.34 -35.86 17.76
C THR A 224 8.88 -34.43 17.72
N ALA A 225 8.01 -33.47 17.47
CA ALA A 225 8.38 -32.05 17.50
C ALA A 225 8.13 -31.44 18.88
N SER A 226 9.01 -30.55 19.30
CA SER A 226 8.80 -29.60 20.39
C SER A 226 8.79 -28.23 19.80
N LEU A 227 7.66 -27.50 19.98
CA LEU A 227 7.41 -26.17 19.45
C LEU A 227 7.17 -25.21 20.60
N LYS A 228 7.92 -24.11 20.61
CA LYS A 228 7.77 -23.05 21.61
C LYS A 228 7.68 -21.70 20.90
N ILE A 229 6.59 -20.97 21.19
CA ILE A 229 6.32 -19.61 20.73
C ILE A 229 5.98 -18.77 21.96
N GLU A 230 6.75 -17.71 22.21
CA GLU A 230 6.52 -16.80 23.35
C GLU A 230 6.53 -15.33 22.90
N GLY A 231 5.69 -14.52 23.53
CA GLY A 231 5.64 -13.07 23.30
C GLY A 231 4.72 -12.63 22.18
N ALA A 232 4.14 -13.57 21.42
CA ALA A 232 3.09 -13.23 20.46
C ALA A 232 1.87 -12.67 21.20
N HIS A 233 1.33 -11.57 20.74
CA HIS A 233 0.19 -10.92 21.39
C HIS A 233 -0.63 -10.14 20.38
N SER A 234 -1.94 -10.45 20.33
CA SER A 234 -2.93 -9.59 19.71
C SER A 234 -3.54 -8.67 20.75
N GLY A 235 -3.67 -7.40 20.44
CA GLY A 235 -4.22 -6.43 21.35
C GLY A 235 -4.75 -5.19 20.64
N GLU A 236 -5.70 -4.54 21.28
CA GLU A 236 -6.23 -3.28 20.79
C GLU A 236 -5.19 -2.18 20.98
N LYS A 237 -4.92 -1.43 19.92
CA LYS A 237 -4.09 -0.23 19.91
C LYS A 237 -4.89 0.94 19.36
N THR A 238 -4.40 2.14 19.65
CA THR A 238 -4.99 3.39 19.15
C THR A 238 -4.06 4.01 18.14
N SER A 239 -4.59 4.36 16.98
CA SER A 239 -3.91 5.17 15.95
C SER A 239 -4.75 6.42 15.65
N TYR A 240 -4.24 7.27 14.75
CA TYR A 240 -4.75 8.62 14.59
C TYR A 240 -4.70 9.05 13.13
N ASN A 241 -5.74 9.76 12.66
CA ASN A 241 -5.68 10.54 11.44
C ASN A 241 -5.52 12.02 11.78
N VAL A 242 -4.83 12.78 10.95
CA VAL A 242 -4.71 14.24 11.11
C VAL A 242 -5.38 14.93 9.94
N VAL A 243 -6.37 15.76 10.23
CA VAL A 243 -7.22 16.41 9.22
C VAL A 243 -7.09 17.92 9.29
N ALA A 244 -6.80 18.55 8.14
CA ALA A 244 -6.83 20.00 7.99
C ALA A 244 -7.69 20.39 6.79
N THR A 245 -8.58 21.37 6.98
CA THR A 245 -9.54 21.77 5.96
C THR A 245 -9.34 23.21 5.51
N LYS A 246 -9.15 23.39 4.21
CA LYS A 246 -9.27 24.68 3.53
C LYS A 246 -10.69 24.85 3.00
N LYS A 247 -11.48 25.67 3.67
CA LYS A 247 -12.80 26.03 3.16
C LYS A 247 -12.71 26.82 1.86
N ALA A 248 -13.67 26.62 0.98
CA ALA A 248 -13.81 27.43 -0.22
C ALA A 248 -13.86 28.93 0.14
N THR A 249 -13.07 29.75 -0.57
CA THR A 249 -12.99 31.21 -0.35
C THR A 249 -14.26 31.90 -0.84
N LYS A 250 -14.87 31.35 -1.90
CA LYS A 250 -16.12 31.84 -2.48
C LYS A 250 -17.14 30.69 -2.48
N ASN A 251 -18.03 30.71 -1.52
CA ASN A 251 -19.13 29.77 -1.49
C ASN A 251 -20.35 30.33 -2.25
N ASN A 252 -20.91 29.54 -3.13
CA ASN A 252 -22.27 29.79 -3.59
C ASN A 252 -23.22 29.49 -2.42
N LYS A 253 -23.94 30.49 -1.90
CA LYS A 253 -24.83 30.31 -0.75
C LYS A 253 -25.95 29.29 -1.01
N ALA A 254 -26.19 28.92 -2.25
CA ALA A 254 -27.24 27.97 -2.65
C ALA A 254 -26.79 26.51 -2.67
N THR A 255 -25.47 26.23 -2.78
CA THR A 255 -24.92 24.86 -2.83
C THR A 255 -23.67 24.78 -2.00
N LYS A 256 -23.45 23.64 -1.34
CA LYS A 256 -22.15 23.35 -0.70
C LYS A 256 -21.09 23.16 -1.80
N SER A 257 -19.85 23.55 -1.52
CA SER A 257 -18.71 23.35 -2.44
C SER A 257 -18.36 21.87 -2.60
N ASP A 258 -17.82 21.51 -3.75
CA ASP A 258 -17.17 20.22 -3.95
C ASP A 258 -15.95 20.07 -3.01
N ILE A 259 -15.49 18.85 -2.83
CA ILE A 259 -14.35 18.51 -1.97
C ILE A 259 -13.28 17.81 -2.81
N ILE A 260 -12.02 18.21 -2.61
CA ILE A 260 -10.83 17.52 -3.10
C ILE A 260 -9.98 17.14 -1.89
N TYR A 261 -9.46 15.92 -1.90
CA TYR A 261 -8.51 15.42 -0.90
C TYR A 261 -7.08 15.39 -1.47
N ILE A 262 -6.11 15.71 -0.61
CA ILE A 262 -4.69 15.42 -0.79
C ILE A 262 -4.29 14.64 0.45
N THR A 263 -3.79 13.42 0.25
CA THR A 263 -3.57 12.46 1.33
C THR A 263 -2.20 11.79 1.24
N GLY A 264 -1.79 11.16 2.31
CA GLY A 264 -0.65 10.28 2.47
C GLY A 264 -0.71 9.66 3.85
N HIS A 265 0.15 8.70 4.18
CA HIS A 265 0.16 8.13 5.53
C HIS A 265 1.38 8.57 6.33
N HIS A 266 1.29 8.55 7.64
CA HIS A 266 2.36 9.02 8.49
C HIS A 266 2.98 7.95 9.37
N ASP A 267 2.38 6.77 9.47
CA ASP A 267 3.01 5.62 10.11
C ASP A 267 4.12 5.02 9.22
N SER A 268 4.86 4.09 9.73
CA SER A 268 5.85 3.28 9.01
C SER A 268 5.99 1.92 9.69
N VAL A 269 6.53 0.93 8.98
CA VAL A 269 6.76 -0.40 9.53
C VAL A 269 7.80 -0.40 10.66
N ALA A 270 7.76 -1.42 11.49
CA ALA A 270 8.74 -1.61 12.55
C ALA A 270 10.17 -1.75 11.98
N GLY A 271 11.11 -1.01 12.54
CA GLY A 271 12.52 -1.05 12.14
C GLY A 271 12.89 -0.14 10.97
N ALA A 272 11.94 0.35 10.17
CA ALA A 272 12.20 1.27 9.07
C ALA A 272 11.93 2.73 9.48
N PRO A 273 12.90 3.65 9.31
CA PRO A 273 12.66 5.09 9.52
C PRO A 273 11.57 5.67 8.63
N GLY A 274 11.29 5.04 7.48
CA GLY A 274 10.21 5.41 6.57
C GLY A 274 10.38 6.83 6.00
N ALA A 275 11.56 7.14 5.45
CA ALA A 275 11.80 8.46 4.87
C ALA A 275 11.06 8.62 3.54
N ASN A 276 11.07 7.57 2.71
CA ASN A 276 10.27 7.53 1.51
C ASN A 276 8.86 7.00 1.79
N ASP A 277 8.75 5.96 2.61
CA ASP A 277 7.51 5.30 2.98
C ASP A 277 7.06 5.63 4.43
N ASP A 278 6.11 6.55 4.68
CA ASP A 278 5.65 7.57 3.76
C ASP A 278 5.80 8.97 4.38
N ALA A 279 6.98 9.26 4.96
CA ALA A 279 7.26 10.65 5.35
C ALA A 279 7.32 11.56 4.10
N SER A 280 7.58 10.99 2.90
CA SER A 280 7.66 11.75 1.64
C SER A 280 6.30 12.29 1.22
N GLY A 281 5.27 11.48 1.08
CA GLY A 281 3.92 11.90 0.71
C GLY A 281 3.25 12.76 1.79
N THR A 282 3.40 12.37 3.07
CA THR A 282 2.97 13.20 4.20
C THR A 282 3.59 14.61 4.13
N SER A 283 4.89 14.73 3.82
CA SER A 283 5.57 16.04 3.77
C SER A 283 5.17 16.85 2.54
N VAL A 284 4.93 16.21 1.39
CA VAL A 284 4.36 16.90 0.21
C VAL A 284 2.94 17.36 0.51
N THR A 285 2.12 16.58 1.19
CA THR A 285 0.76 16.96 1.64
C THR A 285 0.80 18.20 2.53
N LEU A 286 1.74 18.27 3.49
CA LEU A 286 1.97 19.45 4.33
C LEU A 286 2.38 20.67 3.51
N GLU A 287 3.27 20.52 2.56
CA GLU A 287 3.72 21.64 1.70
C GLU A 287 2.58 22.16 0.82
N LEU A 288 1.80 21.26 0.21
CA LEU A 288 0.63 21.65 -0.58
C LEU A 288 -0.42 22.36 0.28
N ALA A 289 -0.61 21.96 1.52
CA ALA A 289 -1.45 22.70 2.45
C ALA A 289 -0.95 24.12 2.66
N ARG A 290 0.35 24.30 2.89
CA ARG A 290 0.97 25.61 3.06
C ARG A 290 0.81 26.50 1.80
N VAL A 291 1.07 25.91 0.62
CA VAL A 291 1.02 26.62 -0.67
C VAL A 291 -0.39 27.07 -1.01
N LEU A 292 -1.36 26.16 -0.87
CA LEU A 292 -2.75 26.39 -1.27
C LEU A 292 -3.54 27.25 -0.28
N LYS A 293 -3.07 27.42 0.96
CA LYS A 293 -3.79 28.12 2.04
C LYS A 293 -4.39 29.46 1.61
N ASN A 294 -3.57 30.30 0.96
CA ASN A 294 -3.94 31.68 0.61
C ASN A 294 -4.34 31.83 -0.86
N LEU A 295 -4.48 30.75 -1.60
CA LEU A 295 -4.98 30.79 -2.96
C LEU A 295 -6.52 30.74 -2.96
N PRO A 296 -7.20 31.61 -3.73
CA PRO A 296 -8.65 31.65 -3.74
C PRO A 296 -9.22 30.41 -4.46
N THR A 297 -10.21 29.74 -3.82
CA THR A 297 -10.86 28.56 -4.35
C THR A 297 -12.38 28.63 -4.19
N ASP A 298 -13.13 27.97 -5.06
CA ASP A 298 -14.55 27.70 -4.90
C ASP A 298 -14.84 26.27 -4.43
N THR A 299 -13.79 25.47 -4.32
CA THR A 299 -13.78 24.08 -3.87
C THR A 299 -13.14 24.00 -2.49
N GLU A 300 -13.65 23.14 -1.62
CA GLU A 300 -13.05 22.80 -0.33
C GLU A 300 -11.89 21.83 -0.59
N ILE A 301 -10.73 22.06 0.07
CA ILE A 301 -9.60 21.14 -0.02
C ILE A 301 -9.33 20.58 1.38
N ARG A 302 -9.28 19.27 1.50
CA ARG A 302 -8.95 18.55 2.72
C ARG A 302 -7.59 17.88 2.58
N PHE A 303 -6.74 18.13 3.56
CA PHE A 303 -5.43 17.51 3.70
C PHE A 303 -5.53 16.51 4.84
N VAL A 304 -5.24 15.25 4.57
CA VAL A 304 -5.34 14.20 5.58
C VAL A 304 -4.06 13.36 5.54
N THR A 305 -3.52 13.08 6.73
CA THR A 305 -2.50 12.06 6.88
C THR A 305 -3.06 10.93 7.74
N PHE A 306 -3.00 9.71 7.22
CA PHE A 306 -3.57 8.55 7.86
C PHE A 306 -2.55 7.83 8.73
N GLY A 307 -3.01 7.19 9.79
CA GLY A 307 -2.24 6.25 10.56
C GLY A 307 -2.68 4.82 10.29
N ALA A 308 -1.87 3.85 10.67
CA ALA A 308 -2.10 2.42 10.48
C ALA A 308 -2.42 2.02 9.01
N GLU A 309 -1.81 2.70 8.05
CA GLU A 309 -1.82 2.31 6.65
C GLU A 309 -1.12 0.95 6.51
N GLU A 310 0.05 0.81 7.11
CA GLU A 310 0.91 -0.36 7.14
C GLU A 310 0.23 -1.61 7.78
N ASN A 311 -0.82 -1.37 8.55
CA ASN A 311 -1.65 -2.42 9.14
C ASN A 311 -2.85 -2.80 8.27
N GLY A 312 -2.91 -2.30 7.03
CA GLY A 312 -3.92 -2.64 6.05
C GLY A 312 -4.93 -1.53 5.76
N LEU A 313 -4.49 -0.29 5.63
CA LEU A 313 -5.27 0.90 5.26
C LEU A 313 -6.30 1.29 6.34
N LEU A 314 -6.04 0.93 7.62
CA LEU A 314 -7.06 1.04 8.66
C LEU A 314 -7.48 2.49 8.94
N GLY A 315 -6.55 3.44 8.86
CA GLY A 315 -6.84 4.85 9.07
C GLY A 315 -7.71 5.45 7.99
N SER A 316 -7.39 5.21 6.73
CA SER A 316 -8.19 5.71 5.61
C SER A 316 -9.55 5.02 5.53
N GLN A 317 -9.61 3.71 5.80
CA GLN A 317 -10.88 2.97 5.87
C GLN A 317 -11.78 3.56 6.96
N HIS A 318 -11.23 3.71 8.20
CA HIS A 318 -11.98 4.34 9.30
C HIS A 318 -12.47 5.74 8.93
N TYR A 319 -11.61 6.56 8.32
CA TYR A 319 -11.97 7.92 7.93
C TYR A 319 -13.11 7.95 6.90
N VAL A 320 -13.00 7.15 5.85
CA VAL A 320 -13.99 7.11 4.75
C VAL A 320 -15.31 6.52 5.21
N ASP A 321 -15.30 5.47 6.02
CA ASP A 321 -16.51 4.83 6.58
C ASP A 321 -17.30 5.79 7.49
N ASN A 322 -16.63 6.74 8.13
CA ASN A 322 -17.25 7.74 9.00
C ASN A 322 -17.57 9.06 8.29
N LEU A 323 -17.29 9.19 6.99
CA LEU A 323 -17.68 10.38 6.22
C LEU A 323 -19.20 10.47 6.10
N PRO A 324 -19.79 11.66 6.30
CA PRO A 324 -21.20 11.89 5.98
C PRO A 324 -21.48 11.59 4.50
N ASP A 325 -22.60 10.97 4.20
CA ASP A 325 -23.07 10.70 2.81
C ASP A 325 -23.01 11.94 1.91
N ASP A 326 -23.27 13.13 2.47
CA ASP A 326 -23.21 14.39 1.73
C ASP A 326 -21.77 14.75 1.35
N ASP A 327 -20.81 14.46 2.21
CA ASP A 327 -19.39 14.70 1.93
C ASP A 327 -18.88 13.70 0.88
N ILE A 328 -19.25 12.43 0.97
CA ILE A 328 -18.93 11.43 -0.07
C ILE A 328 -19.44 11.89 -1.44
N LYS A 329 -20.71 12.35 -1.52
CA LYS A 329 -21.32 12.81 -2.77
C LYS A 329 -20.67 14.06 -3.35
N ARG A 330 -20.13 14.93 -2.50
CA ARG A 330 -19.45 16.16 -2.90
C ARG A 330 -17.96 15.98 -3.18
N THR A 331 -17.40 14.85 -2.76
CA THR A 331 -15.99 14.56 -3.01
C THR A 331 -15.79 14.16 -4.46
N ILE A 332 -15.01 14.94 -5.18
CA ILE A 332 -14.77 14.76 -6.61
C ILE A 332 -13.41 14.13 -6.92
N ALA A 333 -12.46 14.19 -5.98
CA ALA A 333 -11.11 13.66 -6.21
C ALA A 333 -10.38 13.39 -4.88
N ASN A 334 -9.57 12.31 -4.86
CA ASN A 334 -8.54 12.05 -3.85
C ASN A 334 -7.18 11.85 -4.54
N PHE A 335 -6.23 12.72 -4.25
CA PHE A 335 -4.82 12.64 -4.67
C PHE A 335 -4.03 12.03 -3.52
N ASN A 336 -3.72 10.75 -3.58
CA ASN A 336 -2.95 10.05 -2.56
C ASN A 336 -1.47 10.00 -2.94
N LEU A 337 -0.62 10.43 -2.03
CA LEU A 337 0.82 10.54 -2.22
C LEU A 337 1.49 9.53 -1.31
N ASP A 338 2.22 8.58 -1.88
CA ASP A 338 2.88 7.53 -1.15
C ASP A 338 4.15 7.11 -1.89
N MET A 339 5.29 7.10 -1.20
CA MET A 339 6.60 6.80 -1.75
C MET A 339 7.01 7.71 -2.93
N VAL A 340 6.93 9.03 -2.71
CA VAL A 340 7.14 10.03 -3.78
C VAL A 340 8.51 10.72 -3.72
N GLY A 341 9.48 10.23 -2.95
CA GLY A 341 10.72 10.95 -2.68
C GLY A 341 12.02 10.22 -2.98
N SER A 342 12.03 8.90 -3.16
CA SER A 342 13.29 8.14 -3.28
C SER A 342 14.03 8.45 -4.59
N LYS A 343 15.34 8.75 -4.47
CA LYS A 343 16.22 8.95 -5.64
C LYS A 343 16.52 7.67 -6.40
N ASP A 344 16.38 6.52 -5.74
CA ASP A 344 16.72 5.20 -6.26
C ASP A 344 15.50 4.45 -6.83
N ALA A 345 14.28 4.98 -6.62
CA ALA A 345 13.07 4.49 -7.28
C ALA A 345 12.98 4.94 -8.75
N GLY A 346 12.09 4.32 -9.51
CA GLY A 346 11.83 4.66 -10.91
C GLY A 346 11.17 6.01 -11.13
N ASP A 347 10.42 6.13 -12.21
CA ASP A 347 9.71 7.35 -12.58
C ASP A 347 8.35 7.46 -11.85
N LEU A 348 7.81 8.67 -11.81
CA LEU A 348 6.47 8.91 -11.25
C LEU A 348 5.41 8.23 -12.12
N VAL A 349 4.53 7.47 -11.48
CA VAL A 349 3.34 6.86 -12.09
C VAL A 349 2.10 7.18 -11.25
N ILE A 350 0.93 7.11 -11.89
CA ILE A 350 -0.37 7.31 -11.26
C ILE A 350 -1.11 5.98 -11.30
N LEU A 351 -1.49 5.43 -10.16
CA LEU A 351 -2.14 4.12 -10.10
C LEU A 351 -3.57 4.28 -9.60
N THR A 352 -4.50 3.61 -10.29
CA THR A 352 -5.90 3.52 -9.89
C THR A 352 -6.24 2.08 -9.52
N ASN A 353 -7.25 1.90 -8.67
CA ASN A 353 -7.64 0.58 -8.18
C ASN A 353 -8.10 -0.37 -9.31
N ASP A 354 -8.71 0.17 -10.35
CA ASP A 354 -9.26 -0.56 -11.51
C ASP A 354 -8.44 -0.44 -12.80
N GLY A 355 -7.40 0.41 -12.81
CA GLY A 355 -6.60 0.72 -13.99
C GLY A 355 -7.27 1.67 -14.98
N GLU A 356 -8.46 2.17 -14.66
CA GLU A 356 -9.21 3.06 -15.53
C GLU A 356 -8.89 4.53 -15.22
N MET A 357 -8.95 5.35 -16.25
CA MET A 357 -8.76 6.80 -16.11
C MET A 357 -9.93 7.42 -15.32
N ASN A 358 -9.60 8.31 -14.39
CA ASN A 358 -10.58 9.08 -13.64
C ASN A 358 -10.18 10.57 -13.54
N LEU A 359 -10.96 11.39 -12.85
CA LEU A 359 -10.68 12.82 -12.75
C LEU A 359 -9.28 13.14 -12.22
N VAL A 360 -8.76 12.34 -11.29
CA VAL A 360 -7.41 12.55 -10.71
C VAL A 360 -6.34 12.34 -11.77
N THR A 361 -6.42 11.22 -12.50
CA THR A 361 -5.46 10.91 -13.57
C THR A 361 -5.52 11.95 -14.69
N GLU A 362 -6.72 12.39 -15.10
CA GLU A 362 -6.89 13.42 -16.12
C GLU A 362 -6.26 14.76 -15.72
N LEU A 363 -6.53 15.22 -14.50
CA LEU A 363 -5.97 16.48 -13.99
C LEU A 363 -4.45 16.41 -13.84
N ALA A 364 -3.91 15.30 -13.34
CA ALA A 364 -2.49 15.11 -13.17
C ALA A 364 -1.74 15.01 -14.51
N GLN A 365 -2.29 14.29 -15.49
CA GLN A 365 -1.72 14.21 -16.84
C GLN A 365 -1.76 15.56 -17.56
N ALA A 366 -2.85 16.30 -17.42
CA ALA A 366 -2.92 17.65 -17.97
C ALA A 366 -1.87 18.58 -17.32
N SER A 367 -1.67 18.46 -16.01
CA SER A 367 -0.65 19.20 -15.28
C SER A 367 0.76 18.82 -15.73
N SER A 368 1.14 17.54 -15.67
CA SER A 368 2.48 17.08 -16.06
C SER A 368 2.80 17.38 -17.52
N THR A 369 1.83 17.28 -18.42
CA THR A 369 2.01 17.71 -19.83
C THR A 369 2.35 19.19 -19.95
N ARG A 370 1.73 20.08 -19.15
CA ARG A 370 2.06 21.51 -19.15
C ARG A 370 3.42 21.81 -18.55
N LEU A 371 3.82 21.06 -17.52
CA LEU A 371 5.06 21.29 -16.78
C LEU A 371 6.26 20.62 -17.42
N ASN A 372 6.12 19.36 -17.82
CA ASN A 372 7.22 18.48 -18.22
C ASN A 372 7.20 18.15 -19.72
N GLY A 373 6.14 18.53 -20.44
CA GLY A 373 5.99 18.29 -21.88
C GLY A 373 5.32 16.97 -22.23
N GLU A 374 5.12 16.08 -21.28
CA GLU A 374 4.49 14.78 -21.47
C GLU A 374 3.62 14.36 -20.27
N PRO A 375 2.58 13.55 -20.50
CA PRO A 375 1.70 13.11 -19.42
C PRO A 375 2.38 12.05 -18.56
N THR A 376 2.22 12.16 -17.23
CA THR A 376 2.62 11.10 -16.30
C THR A 376 1.89 9.80 -16.64
N PRO A 377 2.58 8.67 -16.78
CA PRO A 377 1.95 7.37 -17.04
C PRO A 377 0.94 7.00 -15.94
N TYR A 378 -0.11 6.27 -16.31
CA TYR A 378 -1.06 5.71 -15.35
C TYR A 378 -1.32 4.23 -15.63
N GLY A 379 -1.82 3.52 -14.62
CA GLY A 379 -2.13 2.10 -14.73
C GLY A 379 -2.88 1.56 -13.52
N GLN A 380 -3.01 0.24 -13.47
CA GLN A 380 -3.58 -0.46 -12.32
C GLN A 380 -2.47 -0.90 -11.38
N GLY A 381 -2.69 -0.76 -10.09
CA GLY A 381 -1.80 -1.30 -9.06
C GLY A 381 -1.70 -0.41 -7.83
N GLY A 382 -0.76 -0.79 -6.98
CA GLY A 382 -0.56 -0.13 -5.70
C GLY A 382 -1.70 -0.43 -4.71
N ARG A 383 -1.33 -0.62 -3.45
CA ARG A 383 -2.29 -0.73 -2.36
C ARG A 383 -1.91 0.31 -1.32
N SER A 384 -2.64 1.42 -1.33
CA SER A 384 -2.46 2.54 -0.42
C SER A 384 -3.81 3.21 -0.18
N ASP A 385 -3.86 4.27 0.60
CA ASP A 385 -5.08 4.91 1.11
C ASP A 385 -6.11 5.35 0.04
N HIS A 386 -5.69 5.53 -1.23
CA HIS A 386 -6.61 5.80 -2.34
C HIS A 386 -7.67 4.70 -2.54
N VAL A 387 -7.36 3.46 -2.12
CA VAL A 387 -8.28 2.32 -2.25
C VAL A 387 -9.55 2.54 -1.44
N SER A 388 -9.43 3.00 -0.19
CA SER A 388 -10.58 3.30 0.66
C SER A 388 -11.54 4.31 0.02
N PHE A 389 -11.01 5.35 -0.62
CA PHE A 389 -11.82 6.33 -1.36
C PHE A 389 -12.45 5.73 -2.62
N ALA A 390 -11.69 4.94 -3.38
CA ALA A 390 -12.18 4.30 -4.60
C ALA A 390 -13.32 3.32 -4.30
N GLU A 391 -13.24 2.54 -3.22
CA GLU A 391 -14.30 1.63 -2.75
C GLU A 391 -15.58 2.36 -2.35
N ALA A 392 -15.45 3.59 -1.83
CA ALA A 392 -16.60 4.47 -1.59
C ALA A 392 -17.16 5.13 -2.85
N GLY A 393 -16.58 4.86 -4.02
CA GLY A 393 -17.01 5.41 -5.31
C GLY A 393 -16.48 6.82 -5.60
N ILE A 394 -15.45 7.25 -4.90
CA ILE A 394 -14.78 8.54 -5.09
C ILE A 394 -13.63 8.35 -6.09
N PRO A 395 -13.50 9.20 -7.13
CA PRO A 395 -12.32 9.19 -8.00
C PRO A 395 -11.05 9.38 -7.19
N ALA A 396 -10.18 8.37 -7.17
CA ALA A 396 -8.95 8.35 -6.38
C ALA A 396 -7.79 7.76 -7.18
N ALA A 397 -6.58 8.22 -6.90
CA ALA A 397 -5.38 7.65 -7.48
C ALA A 397 -4.18 7.85 -6.56
N LEU A 398 -3.28 6.89 -6.61
CA LEU A 398 -1.98 6.87 -5.96
C LEU A 398 -0.92 7.50 -6.87
N PHE A 399 -0.14 8.41 -6.33
CA PHE A 399 1.09 8.92 -6.92
C PHE A 399 2.26 8.23 -6.23
N ILE A 400 3.09 7.54 -7.00
CA ILE A 400 4.19 6.73 -6.50
C ILE A 400 5.33 6.70 -7.52
N HIS A 401 6.58 6.56 -7.08
CA HIS A 401 7.68 6.26 -7.98
C HIS A 401 7.83 4.74 -8.17
N SER A 402 7.84 4.28 -9.42
CA SER A 402 7.90 2.84 -9.76
C SER A 402 8.93 2.55 -10.86
N PRO A 403 9.71 1.44 -10.77
CA PRO A 403 9.69 0.47 -9.69
C PRO A 403 10.16 1.05 -8.35
N SER A 404 9.74 0.43 -7.24
CA SER A 404 10.15 0.83 -5.90
C SER A 404 11.67 0.70 -5.72
N GLU A 405 12.21 1.46 -4.81
CA GLU A 405 13.60 1.36 -4.38
C GLU A 405 13.85 0.08 -3.57
N PRO A 406 15.12 -0.37 -3.49
CA PRO A 406 15.48 -1.60 -2.74
C PRO A 406 15.39 -1.46 -1.22
N TRP A 407 15.17 -0.24 -0.71
CA TRP A 407 15.10 0.07 0.74
C TRP A 407 13.68 -0.05 1.31
N TYR A 408 12.68 -0.28 0.49
CA TYR A 408 11.28 -0.41 0.90
C TYR A 408 11.13 -1.36 2.09
N HIS A 409 10.51 -0.89 3.16
CA HIS A 409 10.31 -1.63 4.42
C HIS A 409 11.61 -2.10 5.11
N THR A 410 12.72 -1.40 4.91
CA THR A 410 14.01 -1.75 5.54
C THR A 410 14.54 -0.62 6.42
N PRO A 411 15.50 -0.91 7.32
CA PRO A 411 16.20 0.12 8.10
C PRO A 411 16.95 1.17 7.25
N ASP A 412 17.15 0.89 5.97
CA ASP A 412 17.88 1.76 5.03
C ASP A 412 16.98 2.79 4.34
N ASP A 413 15.66 2.78 4.58
CA ASP A 413 14.76 3.87 4.13
C ASP A 413 14.98 5.12 4.97
N THR A 414 16.05 5.83 4.66
CA THR A 414 16.58 6.96 5.41
C THR A 414 16.62 8.24 4.58
N ILE A 415 16.75 9.38 5.27
CA ILE A 415 16.71 10.72 4.66
C ILE A 415 17.75 10.94 3.54
N ASP A 416 18.91 10.28 3.59
CA ASP A 416 19.94 10.37 2.55
C ASP A 416 19.54 9.72 1.21
N LYS A 417 18.46 8.96 1.18
CA LYS A 417 17.87 8.36 -0.04
C LYS A 417 16.90 9.31 -0.75
N ILE A 418 16.57 10.45 -0.16
CA ILE A 418 15.51 11.33 -0.68
C ILE A 418 16.06 12.33 -1.71
N SER A 419 15.36 12.48 -2.84
CA SER A 419 15.60 13.45 -3.91
C SER A 419 14.66 14.66 -3.76
N LYS A 420 15.24 15.84 -3.61
CA LYS A 420 14.48 17.10 -3.58
C LYS A 420 13.85 17.41 -4.93
N GLU A 421 14.48 17.03 -6.01
CA GLU A 421 13.98 17.22 -7.37
C GLU A 421 12.68 16.45 -7.59
N LYS A 422 12.64 15.17 -7.20
CA LYS A 422 11.43 14.35 -7.28
C LYS A 422 10.30 14.91 -6.41
N LEU A 423 10.61 15.31 -5.18
CA LEU A 423 9.64 15.95 -4.29
C LEU A 423 9.07 17.25 -4.88
N GLN A 424 9.92 18.07 -5.51
CA GLN A 424 9.51 19.31 -6.16
C GLN A 424 8.57 19.00 -7.34
N ASP A 425 8.95 18.06 -8.20
CA ASP A 425 8.19 17.68 -9.38
C ASP A 425 6.78 17.17 -9.01
N VAL A 426 6.69 16.24 -8.06
CA VAL A 426 5.40 15.72 -7.57
C VAL A 426 4.55 16.83 -6.96
N ALA A 427 5.16 17.70 -6.13
CA ALA A 427 4.43 18.81 -5.52
C ALA A 427 3.92 19.82 -6.57
N GLU A 428 4.68 20.05 -7.64
CA GLU A 428 4.26 20.90 -8.76
C GLU A 428 3.11 20.28 -9.55
N ILE A 429 3.23 19.01 -9.93
CA ILE A 429 2.20 18.29 -10.70
C ILE A 429 0.88 18.26 -9.91
N VAL A 430 0.91 17.78 -8.66
CA VAL A 430 -0.29 17.63 -7.84
C VAL A 430 -0.85 19.00 -7.44
N GLY A 431 0.02 19.91 -7.00
CA GLY A 431 -0.40 21.25 -6.57
C GLY A 431 -1.08 22.04 -7.67
N THR A 432 -0.55 22.00 -8.91
CA THR A 432 -1.17 22.69 -10.05
C THR A 432 -2.42 21.99 -10.54
N ALA A 433 -2.47 20.65 -10.54
CA ALA A 433 -3.67 19.85 -10.87
C ALA A 433 -4.83 20.20 -9.92
N VAL A 434 -4.58 20.15 -8.62
CA VAL A 434 -5.59 20.47 -7.59
C VAL A 434 -6.04 21.93 -7.68
N TYR A 435 -5.09 22.87 -7.82
CA TYR A 435 -5.46 24.28 -7.89
C TYR A 435 -6.20 24.64 -9.18
N ASP A 436 -5.87 24.02 -10.29
CA ASP A 436 -6.58 24.22 -11.57
C ASP A 436 -8.05 23.82 -11.46
N GLN A 437 -8.34 22.72 -10.78
CA GLN A 437 -9.71 22.25 -10.53
C GLN A 437 -10.43 23.08 -9.45
N ALA A 438 -9.69 23.57 -8.43
CA ALA A 438 -10.29 24.20 -7.26
C ALA A 438 -10.40 25.73 -7.36
N LYS A 439 -9.72 26.38 -8.33
CA LYS A 439 -9.72 27.86 -8.46
C LYS A 439 -11.10 28.42 -8.78
N ILE A 440 -11.33 29.63 -8.34
CA ILE A 440 -12.57 30.38 -8.70
C ILE A 440 -12.61 30.53 -10.23
N GLU A 441 -13.78 30.26 -10.83
CA GLU A 441 -14.03 30.36 -12.28
C GLU A 441 -13.41 29.21 -13.12
N ALA A 442 -12.91 28.15 -12.51
CA ALA A 442 -12.54 26.96 -13.25
C ALA A 442 -13.77 26.47 -14.07
N LYS A 443 -13.57 26.25 -15.37
CA LYS A 443 -14.57 25.52 -16.18
C LYS A 443 -14.50 24.08 -15.73
N LYS A 444 -15.42 23.67 -14.83
CA LYS A 444 -15.50 22.29 -14.38
C LYS A 444 -15.90 21.40 -15.57
N PRO A 445 -15.16 20.32 -15.85
CA PRO A 445 -15.64 19.32 -16.80
C PRO A 445 -17.00 18.80 -16.32
N ASP A 446 -17.95 18.66 -17.23
CA ASP A 446 -19.29 18.12 -16.91
C ASP A 446 -19.18 16.58 -16.87
N PHE A 447 -18.68 16.06 -15.76
CA PHE A 447 -18.61 14.63 -15.54
C PHE A 447 -19.96 14.12 -15.06
N ASN A 448 -20.73 13.58 -15.98
CA ASN A 448 -21.86 12.73 -15.65
C ASN A 448 -21.33 11.48 -14.92
N HIS A 449 -21.37 11.51 -13.60
CA HIS A 449 -21.11 10.34 -12.77
C HIS A 449 -22.08 9.22 -13.13
N LYS A 450 -21.69 8.36 -14.05
CA LYS A 450 -22.32 7.04 -14.14
C LYS A 450 -22.02 6.35 -12.82
N LYS A 451 -23.06 6.15 -12.00
CA LYS A 451 -22.99 5.36 -10.78
C LYS A 451 -22.24 4.06 -11.06
N GLY A 452 -21.00 3.98 -10.65
CA GLY A 452 -20.27 2.73 -10.61
C GLY A 452 -21.05 1.76 -9.73
N LYS A 453 -21.38 0.58 -10.25
CA LYS A 453 -21.88 -0.50 -9.41
C LYS A 453 -20.79 -0.82 -8.40
N LYS A 454 -21.18 -0.92 -7.10
CA LYS A 454 -20.30 -1.52 -6.07
C LYS A 454 -19.80 -2.85 -6.62
N VAL A 455 -18.57 -2.89 -7.05
CA VAL A 455 -17.87 -4.11 -7.38
C VAL A 455 -17.33 -4.62 -6.04
N LYS A 456 -17.91 -5.68 -5.51
CA LYS A 456 -17.22 -6.47 -4.49
C LYS A 456 -15.96 -7.01 -5.16
N VAL A 457 -14.84 -6.40 -4.85
CA VAL A 457 -13.53 -6.95 -5.21
C VAL A 457 -13.39 -8.23 -4.39
N PRO A 458 -13.22 -9.41 -5.01
CA PRO A 458 -12.80 -10.58 -4.26
C PRO A 458 -11.47 -10.23 -3.58
N HIS A 459 -11.24 -10.71 -2.35
CA HIS A 459 -9.93 -10.68 -1.71
C HIS A 459 -8.94 -11.46 -2.60
N LEU A 460 -8.38 -10.77 -3.58
CA LEU A 460 -7.38 -11.28 -4.53
C LEU A 460 -6.01 -10.70 -4.18
N PHE A 461 -5.61 -10.86 -2.94
CA PHE A 461 -4.20 -10.87 -2.60
C PHE A 461 -3.86 -12.25 -2.08
N GLY A 462 -3.74 -13.18 -3.01
CA GLY A 462 -2.98 -14.41 -2.77
C GLY A 462 -1.53 -14.03 -2.57
N GLU A 463 -0.97 -14.55 -1.53
CA GLU A 463 0.39 -14.74 -1.01
C GLU A 463 1.61 -14.54 -1.96
N LYS A 464 1.51 -13.80 -3.08
CA LYS A 464 2.58 -13.77 -4.09
C LYS A 464 3.36 -12.47 -4.20
N GLU A 465 3.04 -11.40 -3.47
CA GLU A 465 3.72 -10.11 -3.63
C GLU A 465 4.43 -9.54 -2.40
N PHE A 466 4.52 -10.33 -1.32
CA PHE A 466 5.43 -9.97 -0.22
C PHE A 466 6.64 -10.91 -0.23
N LYS A 467 7.68 -10.54 -0.96
CA LYS A 467 9.04 -10.96 -0.74
C LYS A 467 9.81 -9.85 -0.09
#